data_57e9ada5f17eba51bff48924d16492c1
#
_entry.id   57e9ada5f17eba51bff48924d16492c1
#
_cell.length_a   1.000
_cell.length_b   1.000
_cell.length_c   1.000
_cell.angle_alpha   90.00
_cell.angle_beta   90.00
_cell.angle_gamma   90.00
#
_symmetry.space_group_name_H-M   'P 1'
#
loop_
_entity.id
_entity.type
_entity.pdbx_description
1 polymer ?
#
loop_
_entity_poly.entity_id
_entity_poly.type
_entity_poly.pdbx_seq_one_letter_code
_entity_poly.pdbx_strand_id
1 'polypeptide(L)'
;SRSLILVPGLNHGAAPTWRLLSSAQAKLQVQLGQAASGADQSFVLKLKDHELLEMPSLSDAALRKLHTTQLVLVQEDGNGHVVKATRIQMAKALDELFGKAAAETQLGATLSSSPQKVKKQGAEFRLWAPTAQAVSACIYPDAQSPALTHLAMKRNDITGVWHVQAPQAKQGSYYRYAVEVFVPGVGMVINHVNDPYALSLSANSLRSYVADLNAAHLKPAN
;
A
#
# COMPACT_ATOMS: atom_id res chain seq x y z
N SER A 1 0.15 -7.43 13.31
CA SER A 1 1.42 -7.36 14.00
C SER A 1 1.43 -6.23 15.01
N ARG A 2 1.57 -6.55 16.28
CA ARG A 2 1.56 -5.59 17.39
C ARG A 2 2.93 -5.43 18.03
N SER A 3 3.92 -6.10 17.49
CA SER A 3 5.28 -6.10 18.02
C SER A 3 6.24 -5.49 17.01
N LEU A 4 7.19 -4.72 17.50
CA LEU A 4 8.29 -4.15 16.72
C LEU A 4 9.58 -4.87 17.11
N ILE A 5 10.37 -5.27 16.12
CA ILE A 5 11.66 -5.89 16.34
C ILE A 5 12.74 -4.84 16.14
N LEU A 6 13.55 -4.62 17.15
CA LEU A 6 14.69 -3.73 17.10
C LEU A 6 15.94 -4.48 16.68
N VAL A 7 16.69 -3.86 15.80
CA VAL A 7 18.00 -4.35 15.36
C VAL A 7 19.08 -3.89 16.34
N PRO A 8 20.13 -4.71 16.59
CA PRO A 8 21.22 -4.41 17.52
C PRO A 8 21.93 -3.07 17.26
N GLY A 9 22.53 -2.51 18.27
CA GLY A 9 23.30 -1.27 18.19
C GLY A 9 22.57 0.00 18.66
N LEU A 10 21.36 -0.15 19.17
CA LEU A 10 20.67 0.93 19.89
C LEU A 10 21.18 0.91 21.34
N ASN A 11 21.82 1.99 21.79
CA ASN A 11 22.34 2.06 23.15
C ASN A 11 21.22 2.01 24.18
N HIS A 12 21.36 1.10 25.14
CA HIS A 12 20.54 1.05 26.33
C HIS A 12 21.14 2.01 27.37
N GLY A 13 20.82 3.30 27.23
CA GLY A 13 21.07 4.24 28.33
C GLY A 13 20.17 3.91 29.53
N ALA A 14 20.50 4.44 30.73
CA ALA A 14 19.64 4.29 31.90
C ALA A 14 18.21 4.76 31.55
N ALA A 15 17.24 3.87 31.58
CA ALA A 15 15.81 4.08 31.30
C ALA A 15 15.49 4.75 29.95
N PRO A 16 15.83 4.14 28.79
CA PRO A 16 15.43 4.68 27.50
C PRO A 16 13.91 4.62 27.34
N THR A 17 13.33 5.71 26.89
CA THR A 17 11.91 5.75 26.49
C THR A 17 11.81 5.59 24.99
N TRP A 18 10.91 4.71 24.56
CA TRP A 18 10.64 4.47 23.14
C TRP A 18 9.31 5.07 22.75
N ARG A 19 9.28 5.79 21.63
CA ARG A 19 8.07 6.36 21.06
C ARG A 19 7.97 6.06 19.57
N LEU A 20 6.79 5.72 19.15
CA LEU A 20 6.43 5.65 17.74
C LEU A 20 5.81 6.99 17.34
N LEU A 21 6.47 7.71 16.43
CA LEU A 21 5.97 8.96 15.88
C LEU A 21 5.31 8.70 14.54
N SER A 22 4.18 9.36 14.30
CA SER A 22 3.44 9.31 13.04
C SER A 22 3.35 10.72 12.45
N SER A 23 3.42 10.85 11.12
CA SER A 23 3.19 12.11 10.42
C SER A 23 1.76 12.67 10.61
N ALA A 24 0.83 11.87 11.11
CA ALA A 24 -0.49 12.30 11.56
C ALA A 24 -0.50 12.85 13.00
N GLN A 25 0.65 13.19 13.57
CA GLN A 25 0.85 13.74 14.92
C GLN A 25 0.45 12.81 16.08
N ALA A 26 0.16 11.55 15.82
CA ALA A 26 -0.04 10.59 16.89
C ALA A 26 1.30 10.17 17.51
N LYS A 27 1.48 10.44 18.78
CA LYS A 27 2.62 9.93 19.57
C LYS A 27 2.16 8.69 20.31
N LEU A 28 2.70 7.54 19.93
CA LEU A 28 2.44 6.27 20.60
C LEU A 28 3.64 5.91 21.46
N GLN A 29 3.41 5.72 22.75
CA GLN A 29 4.46 5.21 23.63
C GLN A 29 4.61 3.72 23.44
N VAL A 30 5.83 3.25 23.23
CA VAL A 30 6.15 1.83 23.01
C VAL A 30 6.96 1.39 24.22
N GLN A 31 6.60 0.26 24.80
CA GLN A 31 7.28 -0.33 25.96
C GLN A 31 8.14 -1.51 25.53
N LEU A 32 9.25 -1.73 26.24
CA LEU A 32 10.00 -2.99 26.14
C LEU A 32 9.09 -4.13 26.62
N GLY A 33 8.73 -5.03 25.72
CA GLY A 33 7.91 -6.20 26.04
C GLY A 33 8.75 -7.43 26.28
N GLN A 34 8.24 -8.37 27.09
CA GLN A 34 8.74 -9.74 27.07
C GLN A 34 8.43 -10.37 25.70
N ALA A 35 9.30 -11.27 25.24
CA ALA A 35 9.12 -11.94 23.95
C ALA A 35 7.69 -12.45 23.80
N ALA A 36 6.93 -11.84 22.88
CA ALA A 36 5.54 -12.21 22.64
C ALA A 36 5.49 -13.67 22.20
N SER A 37 4.80 -14.49 22.97
CA SER A 37 4.47 -15.87 22.59
C SER A 37 3.59 -15.80 21.34
N GLY A 38 4.14 -16.15 20.16
CA GLY A 38 3.41 -16.14 18.89
C GLY A 38 3.95 -15.20 17.80
N ALA A 39 4.99 -14.40 18.07
CA ALA A 39 5.76 -13.80 16.98
C ALA A 39 6.37 -14.94 16.16
N ASP A 40 6.32 -14.82 14.81
CA ASP A 40 6.95 -15.78 13.91
C ASP A 40 8.45 -15.88 14.23
N GLN A 41 8.79 -16.83 15.10
CA GLN A 41 10.15 -17.04 15.60
C GLN A 41 11.14 -17.34 14.47
N SER A 42 10.66 -17.79 13.30
CA SER A 42 11.51 -18.13 12.17
C SER A 42 12.26 -16.92 11.60
N PHE A 43 11.68 -15.73 11.69
CA PHE A 43 12.35 -14.48 11.29
C PHE A 43 13.26 -13.94 12.41
N VAL A 44 12.80 -14.04 13.65
CA VAL A 44 13.51 -13.55 14.85
C VAL A 44 14.80 -14.32 15.09
N LEU A 45 14.81 -15.64 14.86
CA LEU A 45 16.00 -16.50 15.04
C LEU A 45 17.19 -16.14 14.13
N LYS A 46 16.97 -15.36 13.07
CA LYS A 46 18.05 -14.89 12.16
C LYS A 46 18.71 -13.61 12.64
N LEU A 47 18.14 -12.91 13.60
CA LEU A 47 18.67 -11.67 14.18
C LEU A 47 19.31 -11.99 15.53
N LYS A 48 20.62 -11.92 15.63
CA LYS A 48 21.33 -11.99 16.92
C LYS A 48 21.11 -10.68 17.68
N ASP A 49 20.96 -10.78 19.01
CA ASP A 49 20.91 -9.64 19.93
C ASP A 49 19.83 -8.59 19.56
N HIS A 50 18.58 -9.06 19.36
CA HIS A 50 17.43 -8.21 19.10
C HIS A 50 16.58 -8.03 20.35
N GLU A 51 15.90 -6.88 20.42
CA GLU A 51 14.92 -6.58 21.46
C GLU A 51 13.53 -6.49 20.86
N LEU A 52 12.54 -6.95 21.61
CA LEU A 52 11.14 -6.85 21.25
C LEU A 52 10.53 -5.64 21.94
N LEU A 53 9.91 -4.75 21.18
CA LEU A 53 9.08 -3.66 21.69
C LEU A 53 7.61 -4.02 21.48
N GLU A 54 6.82 -3.85 22.53
CA GLU A 54 5.37 -3.99 22.44
C GLU A 54 4.71 -2.64 22.17
N MET A 55 3.82 -2.64 21.20
CA MET A 55 2.95 -1.50 20.94
C MET A 55 1.73 -1.55 21.88
N PRO A 56 1.18 -0.38 22.26
CA PRO A 56 -0.09 -0.35 22.97
C PRO A 56 -1.18 -1.06 22.14
N SER A 57 -2.18 -1.61 22.81
CA SER A 57 -3.28 -2.30 22.14
C SER A 57 -4.05 -1.35 21.25
N LEU A 58 -3.91 -1.51 19.94
CA LEU A 58 -4.62 -0.77 18.91
C LEU A 58 -5.59 -1.70 18.18
N SER A 59 -6.73 -1.16 17.78
CA SER A 59 -7.63 -1.89 16.87
C SER A 59 -6.99 -2.04 15.49
N ASP A 60 -7.40 -3.05 14.73
CA ASP A 60 -6.93 -3.24 13.35
C ASP A 60 -7.21 -2.03 12.47
N ALA A 61 -8.35 -1.35 12.67
CA ALA A 61 -8.68 -0.12 11.95
C ALA A 61 -7.68 1.00 12.25
N ALA A 62 -7.30 1.17 13.53
CA ALA A 62 -6.29 2.16 13.94
C ALA A 62 -4.91 1.80 13.36
N LEU A 63 -4.53 0.53 13.38
CA LEU A 63 -3.28 0.05 12.77
C LEU A 63 -3.27 0.30 11.26
N ARG A 64 -4.36 -0.02 10.53
CA ARG A 64 -4.47 0.25 9.09
C ARG A 64 -4.32 1.73 8.77
N LYS A 65 -4.95 2.59 9.56
CA LYS A 65 -4.82 4.05 9.41
C LYS A 65 -3.39 4.52 9.70
N LEU A 66 -2.74 3.98 10.72
CA LEU A 66 -1.37 4.32 11.08
C LEU A 66 -0.40 4.04 9.92
N HIS A 67 -0.60 2.93 9.20
CA HIS A 67 0.25 2.53 8.07
C HIS A 67 0.08 3.38 6.80
N THR A 68 -0.89 4.30 6.74
CA THR A 68 -0.97 5.31 5.67
C THR A 68 -0.11 6.54 5.95
N THR A 69 0.55 6.58 7.09
CA THR A 69 1.38 7.71 7.54
C THR A 69 2.85 7.32 7.57
N GLN A 70 3.74 8.31 7.67
CA GLN A 70 5.12 8.02 7.98
C GLN A 70 5.24 7.56 9.44
N LEU A 71 5.97 6.45 9.64
CA LEU A 71 6.26 5.92 10.96
C LEU A 71 7.75 5.98 11.23
N VAL A 72 8.11 6.57 12.37
CA VAL A 72 9.48 6.66 12.85
C VAL A 72 9.51 6.20 14.31
N LEU A 73 10.35 5.21 14.60
CA LEU A 73 10.63 4.81 15.97
C LEU A 73 11.77 5.66 16.50
N VAL A 74 11.55 6.31 17.64
CA VAL A 74 12.55 7.14 18.30
C VAL A 74 12.89 6.58 19.67
N GLN A 75 14.16 6.68 20.06
CA GLN A 75 14.65 6.46 21.39
C GLN A 75 14.94 7.81 22.02
N GLU A 76 14.41 8.06 23.21
CA GLU A 76 14.64 9.28 23.97
C GLU A 76 15.43 8.99 25.26
N ASP A 77 16.22 9.93 25.71
CA ASP A 77 16.88 9.91 27.01
C ASP A 77 15.91 10.27 28.16
N GLY A 78 16.39 10.28 29.40
CA GLY A 78 15.59 10.62 30.56
C GLY A 78 15.04 12.07 30.56
N ASN A 79 15.55 12.94 29.70
CA ASN A 79 15.12 14.33 29.53
C ASN A 79 14.18 14.51 28.34
N GLY A 80 13.88 13.43 27.57
CA GLY A 80 13.02 13.46 26.39
C GLY A 80 13.73 13.91 25.12
N HIS A 81 15.06 13.98 25.10
CA HIS A 81 15.80 14.25 23.86
C HIS A 81 15.94 12.99 23.02
N VAL A 82 15.73 13.14 21.72
CA VAL A 82 15.90 12.02 20.78
C VAL A 82 17.37 11.65 20.66
N VAL A 83 17.72 10.45 21.10
CA VAL A 83 19.06 9.85 21.01
C VAL A 83 19.24 9.17 19.67
N LYS A 84 18.23 8.42 19.21
CA LYS A 84 18.22 7.70 17.94
C LYS A 84 16.84 7.71 17.32
N ALA A 85 16.81 7.61 16.00
CA ALA A 85 15.58 7.45 15.22
C ALA A 85 15.78 6.45 14.09
N THR A 86 14.79 5.62 13.84
CA THR A 86 14.80 4.66 12.74
C THR A 86 13.44 4.54 12.06
N ARG A 87 13.44 4.18 10.78
CA ARG A 87 12.22 3.90 10.02
C ARG A 87 11.73 2.50 10.31
N ILE A 88 10.43 2.31 10.21
CA ILE A 88 9.79 1.01 10.37
C ILE A 88 9.64 0.36 9.01
N GLN A 89 10.01 -0.93 8.93
CA GLN A 89 9.69 -1.77 7.79
C GLN A 89 8.32 -2.42 8.00
N MET A 90 7.43 -2.24 7.03
CA MET A 90 5.99 -2.52 7.21
C MET A 90 5.49 -3.74 6.43
N ALA A 91 6.31 -4.36 5.57
CA ALA A 91 5.83 -5.39 4.63
C ALA A 91 5.01 -6.49 5.34
N LYS A 92 5.55 -7.12 6.37
CA LYS A 92 4.84 -8.18 7.12
C LYS A 92 3.56 -7.65 7.80
N ALA A 93 3.58 -6.43 8.34
CA ALA A 93 2.41 -5.83 8.95
C ALA A 93 1.29 -5.56 7.93
N LEU A 94 1.64 -5.16 6.71
CA LEU A 94 0.68 -4.97 5.63
C LEU A 94 0.06 -6.31 5.20
N ASP A 95 0.86 -7.37 5.10
CA ASP A 95 0.36 -8.71 4.77
C ASP A 95 -0.62 -9.22 5.84
N GLU A 96 -0.30 -9.05 7.12
CA GLU A 96 -1.19 -9.45 8.20
C GLU A 96 -2.49 -8.65 8.26
N LEU A 97 -2.42 -7.34 8.02
CA LEU A 97 -3.57 -6.44 8.13
C LEU A 97 -4.51 -6.48 6.91
N PHE A 98 -3.97 -6.75 5.73
CA PHE A 98 -4.69 -6.60 4.47
C PHE A 98 -4.62 -7.84 3.58
N GLY A 99 -3.54 -8.65 3.66
CA GLY A 99 -3.20 -9.64 2.65
C GLY A 99 -4.30 -10.66 2.39
N LYS A 100 -4.90 -11.24 3.43
CA LYS A 100 -5.96 -12.23 3.28
C LYS A 100 -7.16 -11.67 2.51
N ALA A 101 -7.67 -10.52 2.93
CA ALA A 101 -8.84 -9.89 2.30
C ALA A 101 -8.52 -9.33 0.90
N ALA A 102 -7.28 -8.88 0.67
CA ALA A 102 -6.83 -8.42 -0.64
C ALA A 102 -6.69 -9.57 -1.64
N ALA A 103 -6.20 -10.74 -1.21
CA ALA A 103 -6.01 -11.92 -2.05
C ALA A 103 -7.32 -12.45 -2.67
N GLU A 104 -8.45 -12.21 -2.00
CA GLU A 104 -9.78 -12.59 -2.50
C GLU A 104 -10.35 -11.57 -3.51
N THR A 105 -9.64 -10.48 -3.76
CA THR A 105 -10.11 -9.39 -4.62
C THR A 105 -9.44 -9.46 -5.99
N GLN A 106 -10.24 -9.53 -7.07
CA GLN A 106 -9.70 -9.41 -8.42
C GLN A 106 -9.11 -8.01 -8.62
N LEU A 107 -7.81 -7.93 -8.89
CA LEU A 107 -7.08 -6.69 -9.14
C LEU A 107 -6.90 -6.43 -10.64
N GLY A 108 -6.51 -5.20 -10.98
CA GLY A 108 -6.33 -4.79 -12.36
C GLY A 108 -7.55 -4.14 -12.98
N ALA A 109 -7.52 -3.99 -14.30
CA ALA A 109 -8.62 -3.49 -15.10
C ALA A 109 -9.52 -4.63 -15.57
N THR A 110 -10.82 -4.53 -15.29
CA THR A 110 -11.82 -5.53 -15.70
C THR A 110 -12.91 -4.86 -16.55
N LEU A 111 -13.09 -5.31 -17.77
CA LEU A 111 -14.18 -4.86 -18.62
C LEU A 111 -15.52 -5.43 -18.15
N SER A 112 -16.56 -4.61 -18.17
CA SER A 112 -17.91 -5.05 -17.88
C SER A 112 -18.46 -5.85 -19.07
N SER A 113 -18.55 -7.16 -18.92
CA SER A 113 -18.99 -8.07 -19.98
C SER A 113 -20.50 -8.35 -20.00
N SER A 114 -21.29 -7.72 -19.14
CA SER A 114 -22.72 -8.05 -19.01
C SER A 114 -23.61 -7.14 -19.85
N PRO A 115 -24.25 -7.64 -20.92
CA PRO A 115 -25.21 -6.86 -21.72
C PRO A 115 -26.44 -6.39 -20.91
N GLN A 116 -26.73 -7.06 -19.81
CA GLN A 116 -27.93 -6.81 -19.00
C GLN A 116 -27.72 -5.77 -17.90
N LYS A 117 -26.48 -5.34 -17.62
CA LYS A 117 -26.18 -4.31 -16.61
C LYS A 117 -25.82 -2.99 -17.30
N VAL A 118 -26.78 -2.35 -17.92
CA VAL A 118 -26.65 -1.04 -18.61
C VAL A 118 -26.00 0.04 -17.72
N LYS A 119 -26.02 -0.12 -16.39
CA LYS A 119 -25.42 0.81 -15.44
C LYS A 119 -23.91 0.63 -15.21
N LYS A 120 -23.30 -0.43 -15.77
CA LYS A 120 -21.85 -0.72 -15.60
C LYS A 120 -21.14 -0.89 -16.95
N GLN A 121 -21.31 0.07 -17.86
CA GLN A 121 -20.49 0.14 -19.06
C GLN A 121 -19.07 0.59 -18.72
N GLY A 122 -18.09 0.18 -19.54
CA GLY A 122 -16.70 0.57 -19.39
C GLY A 122 -15.87 -0.43 -18.58
N ALA A 123 -14.81 0.03 -17.96
CA ALA A 123 -13.91 -0.79 -17.14
C ALA A 123 -13.98 -0.41 -15.66
N GLU A 124 -13.83 -1.41 -14.82
CA GLU A 124 -13.56 -1.23 -13.39
C GLU A 124 -12.06 -1.40 -13.14
N PHE A 125 -11.47 -0.47 -12.41
CA PHE A 125 -10.08 -0.48 -12.03
C PHE A 125 -9.95 -0.77 -10.55
N ARG A 126 -9.03 -1.69 -10.18
CA ARG A 126 -8.74 -2.05 -8.82
C ARG A 126 -7.24 -2.16 -8.61
N LEU A 127 -6.71 -1.40 -7.64
CA LEU A 127 -5.30 -1.37 -7.27
C LEU A 127 -5.14 -1.65 -5.78
N TRP A 128 -4.29 -2.59 -5.42
CA TRP A 128 -3.89 -2.76 -4.03
C TRP A 128 -2.75 -1.79 -3.70
N ALA A 129 -3.06 -0.77 -2.92
CA ALA A 129 -2.12 0.24 -2.46
C ALA A 129 -2.47 0.68 -1.03
N PRO A 130 -2.28 -0.19 -0.03
CA PRO A 130 -2.78 0.00 1.33
C PRO A 130 -2.15 1.19 2.06
N THR A 131 -0.96 1.63 1.65
CA THR A 131 -0.24 2.77 2.23
C THR A 131 -0.51 4.09 1.51
N ALA A 132 -1.22 4.07 0.38
CA ALA A 132 -1.53 5.27 -0.36
C ALA A 132 -2.53 6.17 0.39
N GLN A 133 -2.35 7.47 0.27
CA GLN A 133 -3.25 8.48 0.83
C GLN A 133 -4.38 8.84 -0.15
N ALA A 134 -4.06 8.87 -1.45
CA ALA A 134 -5.01 9.03 -2.52
C ALA A 134 -4.56 8.25 -3.76
N VAL A 135 -5.52 7.78 -4.56
CA VAL A 135 -5.27 7.14 -5.85
C VAL A 135 -6.26 7.67 -6.87
N SER A 136 -5.78 7.95 -8.07
CA SER A 136 -6.62 8.28 -9.22
C SER A 136 -6.26 7.39 -10.41
N ALA A 137 -7.27 6.97 -11.17
CA ALA A 137 -7.07 6.31 -12.45
C ALA A 137 -7.06 7.38 -13.56
N CYS A 138 -5.95 7.46 -14.29
CA CYS A 138 -5.78 8.35 -15.44
C CYS A 138 -6.06 7.53 -16.70
N ILE A 139 -7.07 7.90 -17.47
CA ILE A 139 -7.51 7.19 -18.67
C ILE A 139 -7.04 7.94 -19.91
N TYR A 140 -6.50 7.22 -20.88
CA TYR A 140 -5.92 7.75 -22.11
C TYR A 140 -6.56 7.10 -23.32
N PRO A 141 -6.75 7.84 -24.45
CA PRO A 141 -7.34 7.30 -25.67
C PRO A 141 -6.36 6.36 -26.40
N ASP A 142 -5.08 6.65 -26.29
CA ASP A 142 -3.97 5.93 -26.93
C ASP A 142 -2.70 5.95 -26.07
N ALA A 143 -1.59 5.45 -26.61
CA ALA A 143 -0.33 5.31 -25.90
C ALA A 143 0.42 6.66 -25.66
N GLN A 144 0.08 7.74 -26.36
CA GLN A 144 0.88 8.97 -26.39
C GLN A 144 0.10 10.23 -26.01
N SER A 145 -1.20 10.30 -26.33
CA SER A 145 -2.04 11.47 -26.09
C SER A 145 -2.18 11.82 -24.61
N PRO A 146 -2.51 13.06 -24.26
CA PRO A 146 -2.85 13.44 -22.89
C PRO A 146 -3.99 12.59 -22.30
N ALA A 147 -4.12 12.58 -20.99
CA ALA A 147 -5.22 11.91 -20.31
C ALA A 147 -6.57 12.53 -20.69
N LEU A 148 -7.55 11.69 -21.02
CA LEU A 148 -8.93 12.12 -21.22
C LEU A 148 -9.58 12.53 -19.90
N THR A 149 -9.24 11.84 -18.84
CA THR A 149 -9.84 12.06 -17.52
C THR A 149 -8.98 11.48 -16.41
N HIS A 150 -9.15 12.05 -15.23
CA HIS A 150 -8.61 11.58 -13.97
C HIS A 150 -9.77 11.25 -13.03
N LEU A 151 -9.87 10.00 -12.60
CA LEU A 151 -10.96 9.51 -11.78
C LEU A 151 -10.44 9.18 -10.39
N ALA A 152 -10.87 9.93 -9.37
CA ALA A 152 -10.53 9.61 -8.00
C ALA A 152 -11.08 8.22 -7.62
N MET A 153 -10.24 7.38 -7.05
CA MET A 153 -10.59 6.03 -6.62
C MET A 153 -11.05 6.04 -5.16
N LYS A 154 -11.90 5.09 -4.80
CA LYS A 154 -12.36 4.87 -3.43
C LYS A 154 -11.59 3.72 -2.81
N ARG A 155 -11.11 3.91 -1.59
CA ARG A 155 -10.41 2.88 -0.83
C ARG A 155 -11.40 2.01 -0.05
N ASN A 156 -11.16 0.71 -0.06
CA ASN A 156 -11.73 -0.21 0.91
C ASN A 156 -10.74 -0.36 2.07
N ASP A 157 -11.11 0.09 3.26
CA ASP A 157 -10.22 0.11 4.42
C ASP A 157 -9.87 -1.28 4.98
N ILE A 158 -10.64 -2.31 4.66
CA ILE A 158 -10.39 -3.69 5.10
C ILE A 158 -9.36 -4.36 4.20
N THR A 159 -9.49 -4.18 2.88
CA THR A 159 -8.61 -4.82 1.89
C THR A 159 -7.41 -3.97 1.51
N GLY A 160 -7.45 -2.65 1.73
CA GLY A 160 -6.46 -1.71 1.20
C GLY A 160 -6.53 -1.53 -0.31
N VAL A 161 -7.58 -2.05 -0.96
CA VAL A 161 -7.80 -1.96 -2.41
C VAL A 161 -8.52 -0.66 -2.74
N TRP A 162 -7.99 0.06 -3.70
CA TRP A 162 -8.61 1.22 -4.33
C TRP A 162 -9.38 0.78 -5.56
N HIS A 163 -10.58 1.33 -5.77
CA HIS A 163 -11.41 0.98 -6.91
C HIS A 163 -12.16 2.17 -7.49
N VAL A 164 -12.42 2.12 -8.80
CA VAL A 164 -13.29 3.06 -9.50
C VAL A 164 -13.89 2.42 -10.75
N GLN A 165 -15.14 2.79 -11.05
CA GLN A 165 -15.78 2.48 -12.32
C GLN A 165 -15.53 3.63 -13.30
N ALA A 166 -15.05 3.32 -14.50
CA ALA A 166 -14.78 4.27 -15.57
C ALA A 166 -15.63 3.91 -16.82
N PRO A 167 -16.82 4.51 -16.97
CA PRO A 167 -17.70 4.22 -18.10
C PRO A 167 -17.09 4.52 -19.48
N GLN A 168 -16.18 5.51 -19.52
CA GLN A 168 -15.48 5.93 -20.73
C GLN A 168 -14.31 5.01 -21.13
N ALA A 169 -13.82 4.19 -20.21
CA ALA A 169 -12.74 3.25 -20.49
C ALA A 169 -13.30 2.01 -21.15
N LYS A 170 -12.86 1.73 -22.34
CA LYS A 170 -13.25 0.56 -23.16
C LYS A 170 -12.03 -0.27 -23.53
N GLN A 171 -12.25 -1.42 -24.11
CA GLN A 171 -11.17 -2.15 -24.75
C GLN A 171 -10.38 -1.23 -25.70
N GLY A 172 -9.07 -1.28 -25.62
CA GLY A 172 -8.20 -0.40 -26.40
C GLY A 172 -7.85 0.92 -25.71
N SER A 173 -8.50 1.26 -24.61
CA SER A 173 -8.08 2.40 -23.78
C SER A 173 -6.78 2.07 -23.05
N TYR A 174 -6.01 3.11 -22.73
CA TYR A 174 -4.82 2.99 -21.90
C TYR A 174 -5.06 3.67 -20.56
N TYR A 175 -4.29 3.28 -19.55
CA TYR A 175 -4.41 3.87 -18.22
C TYR A 175 -3.10 3.84 -17.45
N ARG A 176 -3.01 4.70 -16.44
CA ARG A 176 -2.00 4.71 -15.39
C ARG A 176 -2.67 5.10 -14.07
N TYR A 177 -2.03 4.78 -12.97
CA TYR A 177 -2.45 5.30 -11.68
C TYR A 177 -1.58 6.47 -11.25
N ALA A 178 -2.22 7.51 -10.71
CA ALA A 178 -1.57 8.57 -9.94
C ALA A 178 -1.75 8.19 -8.45
N VAL A 179 -0.65 7.80 -7.80
CA VAL A 179 -0.66 7.28 -6.44
C VAL A 179 0.05 8.27 -5.53
N GLU A 180 -0.70 8.85 -4.60
CA GLU A 180 -0.19 9.77 -3.60
C GLU A 180 0.29 8.99 -2.38
N VAL A 181 1.58 9.07 -2.09
CA VAL A 181 2.22 8.35 -0.99
C VAL A 181 3.21 9.24 -0.26
N PHE A 182 3.42 8.92 1.01
CA PHE A 182 4.48 9.53 1.77
C PHE A 182 5.82 8.83 1.46
N VAL A 183 6.80 9.59 0.97
CA VAL A 183 8.17 9.11 0.74
C VAL A 183 9.09 9.70 1.80
N PRO A 184 9.72 8.86 2.64
CA PRO A 184 10.61 9.32 3.69
C PRO A 184 11.79 10.16 3.15
N GLY A 185 11.98 11.34 3.74
CA GLY A 185 13.02 12.30 3.34
C GLY A 185 12.63 13.21 2.17
N VAL A 186 11.48 12.97 1.53
CA VAL A 186 10.96 13.78 0.43
C VAL A 186 9.63 14.44 0.79
N GLY A 187 8.74 13.72 1.49
CA GLY A 187 7.39 14.15 1.84
C GLY A 187 6.32 13.48 0.99
N MET A 188 5.19 14.14 0.82
CA MET A 188 4.12 13.65 -0.04
C MET A 188 4.51 13.79 -1.51
N VAL A 189 4.38 12.69 -2.26
CA VAL A 189 4.65 12.65 -3.71
C VAL A 189 3.51 11.96 -4.43
N ILE A 190 3.29 12.36 -5.69
CA ILE A 190 2.37 11.67 -6.60
C ILE A 190 3.20 10.93 -7.63
N ASN A 191 3.13 9.61 -7.59
CA ASN A 191 3.79 8.73 -8.55
C ASN A 191 2.82 8.31 -9.64
N HIS A 192 3.16 8.55 -10.90
CA HIS A 192 2.44 8.02 -12.04
C HIS A 192 3.00 6.64 -12.40
N VAL A 193 2.23 5.60 -12.14
CA VAL A 193 2.67 4.20 -12.26
C VAL A 193 1.75 3.39 -13.17
N ASN A 194 2.32 2.38 -13.81
CA ASN A 194 1.54 1.36 -14.50
C ASN A 194 0.90 0.42 -13.48
N ASP A 195 -0.16 -0.25 -13.90
CA ASP A 195 -0.81 -1.26 -13.10
C ASP A 195 0.06 -2.52 -13.02
N PRO A 196 0.47 -2.97 -11.83
CA PRO A 196 1.22 -4.22 -11.69
C PRO A 196 0.40 -5.47 -12.07
N TYR A 197 -0.92 -5.34 -12.17
CA TYR A 197 -1.85 -6.41 -12.56
C TYR A 197 -2.36 -6.25 -14.00
N ALA A 198 -1.75 -5.35 -14.80
CA ALA A 198 -2.15 -5.15 -16.18
C ALA A 198 -1.89 -6.42 -17.01
N LEU A 199 -2.89 -6.84 -17.78
CA LEU A 199 -2.79 -7.97 -18.70
C LEU A 199 -1.98 -7.62 -19.95
N SER A 200 -1.86 -6.33 -20.28
CA SER A 200 -1.13 -5.83 -21.44
C SER A 200 -0.63 -4.42 -21.21
N LEU A 201 0.42 -4.06 -21.92
CA LEU A 201 1.07 -2.74 -21.86
C LEU A 201 1.24 -2.19 -23.28
N SER A 202 1.39 -0.86 -23.37
CA SER A 202 1.84 -0.21 -24.60
C SER A 202 3.32 -0.51 -24.86
N ALA A 203 3.80 -0.19 -26.06
CA ALA A 203 5.23 -0.25 -26.40
C ALA A 203 6.05 0.52 -25.35
N ASN A 204 7.22 -0.04 -25.01
CA ASN A 204 8.13 0.48 -23.98
C ASN A 204 7.48 0.64 -22.58
N SER A 205 6.41 -0.10 -22.30
CA SER A 205 5.70 -0.08 -21.01
C SER A 205 5.30 1.32 -20.55
N LEU A 206 4.95 2.21 -21.47
CA LEU A 206 4.57 3.59 -21.14
C LEU A 206 3.25 3.66 -20.39
N ARG A 207 2.29 2.78 -20.74
CA ARG A 207 0.94 2.74 -20.15
C ARG A 207 0.40 1.32 -20.09
N SER A 208 -0.43 1.06 -19.11
CA SER A 208 -1.23 -0.15 -19.05
C SER A 208 -2.38 -0.10 -20.06
N TYR A 209 -2.76 -1.25 -20.61
CA TYR A 209 -3.77 -1.37 -21.65
C TYR A 209 -4.99 -2.13 -21.12
N VAL A 210 -6.17 -1.64 -21.45
CA VAL A 210 -7.44 -2.31 -21.10
C VAL A 210 -7.71 -3.38 -22.14
N ALA A 211 -7.36 -4.63 -21.78
CA ALA A 211 -7.45 -5.79 -22.67
C ALA A 211 -8.72 -6.62 -22.40
N ASP A 212 -9.39 -7.05 -23.49
CA ASP A 212 -10.33 -8.16 -23.47
C ASP A 212 -9.64 -9.38 -24.10
N LEU A 213 -9.23 -10.32 -23.26
CA LEU A 213 -8.56 -11.54 -23.73
C LEU A 213 -9.46 -12.44 -24.62
N ASN A 214 -10.77 -12.18 -24.63
CA ASN A 214 -11.72 -12.90 -25.50
C ASN A 214 -11.89 -12.24 -26.88
N ALA A 215 -11.32 -11.05 -27.07
CA ALA A 215 -11.44 -10.34 -28.34
C ALA A 215 -10.79 -11.12 -29.48
N ALA A 216 -11.51 -11.24 -30.62
CA ALA A 216 -11.09 -12.05 -31.74
C ALA A 216 -9.72 -11.66 -32.32
N HIS A 217 -9.39 -10.36 -32.31
CA HIS A 217 -8.12 -9.86 -32.85
C HIS A 217 -6.89 -10.20 -31.99
N LEU A 218 -7.09 -10.65 -30.72
CA LEU A 218 -6.03 -11.12 -29.83
C LEU A 218 -5.81 -12.64 -29.91
N LYS A 219 -6.67 -13.35 -30.66
CA LYS A 219 -6.54 -14.80 -30.85
C LYS A 219 -5.74 -15.09 -32.12
N PRO A 220 -4.87 -16.13 -32.10
CA PRO A 220 -4.23 -16.58 -33.32
C PRO A 220 -5.29 -16.91 -34.36
N ALA A 221 -5.05 -16.56 -35.64
CA ALA A 221 -5.84 -17.10 -36.74
C ALA A 221 -5.60 -18.63 -36.80
N ASN A 222 -6.68 -19.41 -36.72
CA ASN A 222 -6.62 -20.87 -36.94
C ASN A 222 -6.46 -21.16 -38.43
#